data_1cff1c9b97b419bdbc761444c95c60d3
#
_entry.id   1cff1c9b97b419bdbc761444c95c60d3
#
_cell.length_a   1.000
_cell.length_b   1.000
_cell.length_c   1.000
_cell.angle_alpha   90.00
_cell.angle_beta   90.00
_cell.angle_gamma   90.00
#
_symmetry.space_group_name_H-M   'P 1'
#
loop_
_entity.id
_entity.type
_entity.pdbx_description
1 polymer ?
#
loop_
_entity_poly.entity_id
_entity_poly.type
_entity_poly.pdbx_seq_one_letter_code
_entity_poly.pdbx_strand_id
1 'polypeptide(L)'
;MLIYETHFTDKNYLKINDYNFYYTQHPSGKAYGGTGIIIKTSIKHYELPSFQKDYLQDINVAIEDRHSPITTSAVYCPPRHSISKKDLDNFLDDLDNRFIAGGDYNAKHTQWDSRLNTVRGKNLLKSININRLNYLSINIYWH
;
A
#
# COMPACT_ATOMS: atom_id res chain seq x y z
N MET A 1 9.11 -0.87 7.62
CA MET A 1 9.39 -1.35 6.24
C MET A 1 8.07 -1.80 5.62
N LEU A 2 7.76 -1.34 4.43
CA LEU A 2 6.58 -1.73 3.66
C LEU A 2 6.97 -2.84 2.67
N ILE A 3 6.14 -3.87 2.56
CA ILE A 3 6.37 -5.03 1.70
C ILE A 3 5.10 -5.27 0.87
N TYR A 4 5.26 -5.62 -0.37
CA TYR A 4 4.19 -6.03 -1.28
C TYR A 4 4.55 -7.35 -1.97
N GLU A 5 3.54 -8.03 -2.50
CA GLU A 5 3.68 -9.38 -3.08
C GLU A 5 4.29 -10.38 -2.09
N THR A 6 3.77 -10.40 -0.86
CA THR A 6 4.26 -11.31 0.18
C THR A 6 4.02 -12.78 -0.17
N HIS A 7 3.01 -13.07 -0.97
CA HIS A 7 2.55 -14.43 -1.32
C HIS A 7 2.25 -15.31 -0.09
N PHE A 8 1.97 -14.69 1.05
CA PHE A 8 1.68 -15.40 2.28
C PHE A 8 0.29 -16.04 2.26
N THR A 9 0.19 -17.18 2.92
CA THR A 9 -1.04 -17.87 3.24
C THR A 9 -1.12 -18.05 4.74
N ASP A 10 -2.20 -18.63 5.26
CA ASP A 10 -2.40 -18.98 6.67
C ASP A 10 -1.31 -19.93 7.24
N LYS A 11 -0.54 -20.58 6.37
CA LYS A 11 0.58 -21.48 6.72
C LYS A 11 1.91 -20.76 6.88
N ASN A 12 2.00 -19.48 6.51
CA ASN A 12 3.23 -18.72 6.56
C ASN A 12 3.35 -17.99 7.89
N TYR A 13 4.56 -18.00 8.41
CA TYR A 13 4.90 -17.32 9.66
C TYR A 13 6.28 -16.67 9.53
N LEU A 14 6.34 -15.40 9.91
CA LEU A 14 7.60 -14.66 9.97
C LEU A 14 7.76 -14.07 11.38
N LYS A 15 8.81 -14.46 12.07
CA LYS A 15 9.20 -13.88 13.35
C LYS A 15 10.56 -13.22 13.22
N ILE A 16 10.62 -11.93 13.54
CA ILE A 16 11.83 -11.15 13.60
C ILE A 16 11.94 -10.59 15.01
N ASN A 17 13.07 -10.82 15.70
CA ASN A 17 13.27 -10.30 17.04
C ASN A 17 13.18 -8.78 17.05
N ASP A 18 12.50 -8.22 18.07
CA ASP A 18 12.26 -6.78 18.24
C ASP A 18 11.42 -6.10 17.15
N TYR A 19 10.74 -6.89 16.31
CA TYR A 19 9.83 -6.36 15.29
C TYR A 19 8.49 -7.08 15.33
N ASN A 20 7.43 -6.32 15.06
CA ASN A 20 6.11 -6.85 14.74
C ASN A 20 5.97 -6.92 13.21
N PHE A 21 5.33 -7.97 12.74
CA PHE A 21 5.00 -8.15 11.34
C PHE A 21 3.49 -8.26 11.17
N TYR A 22 2.91 -7.26 10.52
CA TYR A 22 1.52 -7.22 10.11
C TYR A 22 1.45 -7.55 8.63
N TYR A 23 0.54 -8.40 8.23
CA TYR A 23 0.41 -8.80 6.82
C TYR A 23 -1.03 -9.12 6.45
N THR A 24 -1.31 -9.01 5.16
CA THR A 24 -2.56 -9.48 4.56
C THR A 24 -2.28 -10.58 3.56
N GLN A 25 -3.31 -11.37 3.34
CA GLN A 25 -3.31 -12.43 2.33
C GLN A 25 -4.22 -12.03 1.18
N HIS A 26 -4.06 -12.67 0.03
CA HIS A 26 -5.02 -12.52 -1.05
C HIS A 26 -6.41 -12.98 -0.58
N PRO A 27 -7.52 -12.28 -0.93
CA PRO A 27 -8.88 -12.63 -0.48
C PRO A 27 -9.29 -14.08 -0.80
N SER A 28 -8.72 -14.69 -1.83
CA SER A 28 -8.96 -16.10 -2.17
C SER A 28 -8.23 -17.13 -1.28
N GLY A 29 -7.39 -16.69 -0.33
CA GLY A 29 -6.54 -17.56 0.49
C GLY A 29 -5.39 -18.24 -0.25
N LYS A 30 -5.20 -17.94 -1.54
CA LYS A 30 -4.08 -18.49 -2.34
C LYS A 30 -2.84 -17.61 -2.17
N ALA A 31 -1.67 -18.19 -2.46
CA ALA A 31 -0.37 -17.51 -2.41
C ALA A 31 -0.20 -16.50 -3.56
N TYR A 32 -1.07 -15.49 -3.62
CA TYR A 32 -1.02 -14.39 -4.58
C TYR A 32 -0.99 -13.06 -3.86
N GLY A 33 -0.25 -12.09 -4.37
CA GLY A 33 -0.22 -10.73 -3.83
C GLY A 33 0.09 -10.70 -2.34
N GLY A 34 -0.73 -9.98 -1.59
CA GLY A 34 -0.54 -9.74 -0.17
C GLY A 34 0.43 -8.60 0.10
N THR A 35 0.26 -7.97 1.26
CA THR A 35 1.09 -6.84 1.71
C THR A 35 1.55 -7.06 3.13
N GLY A 36 2.61 -6.38 3.54
CA GLY A 36 3.12 -6.49 4.90
C GLY A 36 3.80 -5.22 5.39
N ILE A 37 3.76 -5.02 6.69
CA ILE A 37 4.49 -3.97 7.39
C ILE A 37 5.32 -4.61 8.49
N ILE A 38 6.62 -4.35 8.46
CA ILE A 38 7.52 -4.69 9.56
C ILE A 38 7.83 -3.40 10.32
N ILE A 39 7.54 -3.40 11.61
CA ILE A 39 7.73 -2.25 12.48
C ILE A 39 8.42 -2.67 13.79
N LYS A 40 9.35 -1.85 14.26
CA LYS A 40 10.07 -2.12 15.50
C LYS A 40 9.14 -2.04 16.70
N THR A 41 9.22 -3.01 17.61
CA THR A 41 8.34 -3.09 18.80
C THR A 41 8.47 -1.90 19.74
N SER A 42 9.63 -1.21 19.73
CA SER A 42 9.87 0.01 20.53
C SER A 42 9.11 1.24 20.01
N ILE A 43 8.56 1.19 18.80
CA ILE A 43 7.71 2.25 18.24
C ILE A 43 6.27 1.97 18.67
N LYS A 44 5.63 2.94 19.30
CA LYS A 44 4.21 2.81 19.66
C LYS A 44 3.34 2.81 18.40
N HIS A 45 2.60 1.75 18.22
CA HIS A 45 1.78 1.55 17.03
C HIS A 45 0.65 0.56 17.29
N TYR A 46 -0.36 0.56 16.42
CA TYR A 46 -1.45 -0.41 16.43
C TYR A 46 -1.96 -0.65 15.02
N GLU A 47 -2.49 -1.85 14.79
CA GLU A 47 -3.07 -2.23 13.51
C GLU A 47 -4.42 -1.54 13.28
N LEU A 48 -4.67 -1.16 12.05
CA LEU A 48 -5.92 -0.58 11.58
C LEU A 48 -6.62 -1.55 10.60
N PRO A 49 -7.93 -1.36 10.35
CA PRO A 49 -8.62 -2.14 9.33
C PRO A 49 -7.94 -2.04 7.97
N SER A 50 -7.94 -3.16 7.22
CA SER A 50 -7.35 -3.28 5.90
C SER A 50 -8.41 -3.14 4.80
N PHE A 51 -8.03 -2.54 3.67
CA PHE A 51 -8.82 -2.51 2.45
C PHE A 51 -8.50 -3.77 1.62
N GLN A 52 -9.43 -4.71 1.56
CA GLN A 52 -9.23 -6.03 0.94
C GLN A 52 -10.16 -6.22 -0.24
N LYS A 53 -9.70 -5.88 -1.43
CA LYS A 53 -10.40 -6.11 -2.70
C LYS A 53 -9.47 -6.86 -3.65
N ASP A 54 -10.04 -7.54 -4.63
CA ASP A 54 -9.25 -8.25 -5.64
C ASP A 54 -8.32 -7.31 -6.44
N TYR A 55 -8.72 -6.06 -6.59
CA TYR A 55 -7.98 -5.04 -7.34
C TYR A 55 -7.02 -4.19 -6.48
N LEU A 56 -7.17 -4.20 -5.15
CA LEU A 56 -6.32 -3.47 -4.22
C LEU A 56 -6.32 -4.15 -2.86
N GLN A 57 -5.15 -4.38 -2.32
CA GLN A 57 -4.93 -4.94 -0.99
C GLN A 57 -4.00 -4.01 -0.23
N ASP A 58 -4.29 -3.78 1.03
CA ASP A 58 -3.39 -3.07 1.91
C ASP A 58 -3.33 -3.70 3.31
N ILE A 59 -2.33 -3.31 4.06
CA ILE A 59 -2.24 -3.45 5.51
C ILE A 59 -1.91 -2.10 6.11
N ASN A 60 -2.61 -1.72 7.16
CA ASN A 60 -2.53 -0.41 7.77
C ASN A 60 -2.09 -0.50 9.22
N VAL A 61 -1.12 0.34 9.58
CA VAL A 61 -0.63 0.49 10.96
C VAL A 61 -0.60 1.97 11.29
N ALA A 62 -1.25 2.35 12.38
CA ALA A 62 -1.12 3.68 12.95
C ALA A 62 0.14 3.75 13.82
N ILE A 63 0.98 4.73 13.57
CA ILE A 63 2.16 5.05 14.36
C ILE A 63 1.82 6.26 15.22
N GLU A 64 1.95 6.13 16.55
CA GLU A 64 1.72 7.26 17.45
C GLU A 64 2.79 8.33 17.26
N ASP A 65 2.34 9.57 17.11
CA ASP A 65 3.17 10.76 17.00
C ASP A 65 2.69 11.80 18.01
N ARG A 66 3.50 12.83 18.25
CA ARG A 66 3.22 13.88 19.27
C ARG A 66 1.93 14.66 19.00
N HIS A 67 1.51 14.76 17.76
CA HIS A 67 0.33 15.55 17.37
C HIS A 67 -0.89 14.67 17.11
N SER A 68 -0.75 13.74 16.18
CA SER A 68 -1.80 12.78 15.82
C SER A 68 -1.16 11.56 15.16
N PRO A 69 -1.76 10.37 15.25
CA PRO A 69 -1.22 9.20 14.61
C PRO A 69 -0.96 9.41 13.11
N ILE A 70 0.04 8.71 12.59
CA ILE A 70 0.33 8.63 11.16
C ILE A 70 -0.06 7.23 10.69
N THR A 71 -1.02 7.15 9.79
CA THR A 71 -1.38 5.88 9.14
C THR A 71 -0.30 5.50 8.12
N THR A 72 0.30 4.35 8.31
CA THR A 72 1.26 3.79 7.36
C THR A 72 0.60 2.61 6.66
N SER A 73 0.54 2.66 5.34
CA SER A 73 -0.13 1.66 4.50
C SER A 73 0.84 1.02 3.53
N ALA A 74 0.90 -0.32 3.51
CA ALA A 74 1.57 -1.07 2.46
C ALA A 74 0.52 -1.54 1.46
N VAL A 75 0.68 -1.16 0.18
CA VAL A 75 -0.34 -1.30 -0.87
C VAL A 75 0.16 -2.21 -1.99
N TYR A 76 -0.73 -3.07 -2.47
CA TYR A 76 -0.53 -3.84 -3.69
C TYR A 76 -1.77 -3.79 -4.57
N CYS A 77 -1.57 -3.39 -5.82
CA CYS A 77 -2.61 -3.35 -6.84
C CYS A 77 -2.28 -4.36 -7.95
N PRO A 78 -2.88 -5.58 -7.95
CA PRO A 78 -2.59 -6.58 -8.96
C PRO A 78 -2.76 -6.04 -10.39
N PRO A 79 -1.83 -6.34 -11.31
CA PRO A 79 -1.88 -5.77 -12.67
C PRO A 79 -3.07 -6.22 -13.50
N ARG A 80 -3.65 -7.38 -13.17
CA ARG A 80 -4.77 -7.99 -13.91
C ARG A 80 -6.10 -7.25 -13.78
N HIS A 81 -6.29 -6.50 -12.69
CA HIS A 81 -7.56 -5.84 -12.40
C HIS A 81 -7.54 -4.39 -12.88
N SER A 82 -8.64 -3.92 -13.41
CA SER A 82 -8.84 -2.50 -13.65
C SER A 82 -9.19 -1.81 -12.33
N ILE A 83 -8.65 -0.61 -12.13
CA ILE A 83 -8.95 0.23 -10.98
C ILE A 83 -9.45 1.57 -11.52
N SER A 84 -10.68 1.92 -11.16
CA SER A 84 -11.24 3.22 -11.49
C SER A 84 -10.69 4.32 -10.57
N LYS A 85 -10.87 5.58 -10.99
CA LYS A 85 -10.57 6.72 -10.12
C LYS A 85 -11.38 6.64 -8.80
N LYS A 86 -12.66 6.24 -8.89
CA LYS A 86 -13.52 6.11 -7.71
C LYS A 86 -13.01 5.04 -6.73
N ASP A 87 -12.48 3.93 -7.23
CA ASP A 87 -11.89 2.88 -6.37
C ASP A 87 -10.67 3.41 -5.62
N LEU A 88 -9.83 4.20 -6.31
CA LEU A 88 -8.66 4.84 -5.69
C LEU A 88 -9.08 5.90 -4.67
N ASP A 89 -10.08 6.72 -4.99
CA ASP A 89 -10.61 7.72 -4.05
C ASP A 89 -11.16 7.03 -2.79
N ASN A 90 -11.97 5.98 -2.93
CA ASN A 90 -12.50 5.22 -1.79
C ASN A 90 -11.37 4.65 -0.90
N PHE A 91 -10.32 4.12 -1.53
CA PHE A 91 -9.14 3.65 -0.79
C PHE A 91 -8.44 4.80 -0.03
N LEU A 92 -8.23 5.93 -0.69
CA LEU A 92 -7.58 7.09 -0.07
C LEU A 92 -8.42 7.71 1.05
N ASP A 93 -9.75 7.69 0.91
CA ASP A 93 -10.69 8.18 1.92
C ASP A 93 -10.72 7.29 3.17
N ASP A 94 -10.39 6.00 3.04
CA ASP A 94 -10.26 5.07 4.17
C ASP A 94 -8.96 5.30 4.97
N LEU A 95 -7.98 6.01 4.40
CA LEU A 95 -6.79 6.44 5.12
C LEU A 95 -7.08 7.75 5.85
N ASP A 96 -6.54 7.89 7.05
CA ASP A 96 -6.68 9.13 7.82
C ASP A 96 -6.08 10.34 7.12
N ASN A 97 -6.30 11.56 7.68
CA ASN A 97 -5.77 12.81 7.12
C ASN A 97 -4.23 12.88 7.08
N ARG A 98 -3.55 12.05 7.89
CA ARG A 98 -2.08 11.94 7.91
C ARG A 98 -1.69 10.51 7.61
N PHE A 99 -1.22 10.27 6.41
CA PHE A 99 -0.82 8.93 6.00
C PHE A 99 0.43 8.91 5.10
N ILE A 100 1.05 7.76 5.06
CA ILE A 100 2.07 7.37 4.09
C ILE A 100 1.62 6.04 3.48
N ALA A 101 1.26 6.04 2.22
CA ALA A 101 0.88 4.84 1.50
C ALA A 101 1.94 4.51 0.44
N GLY A 102 2.59 3.38 0.61
CA GLY A 102 3.66 2.93 -0.29
C GLY A 102 3.46 1.51 -0.75
N GLY A 103 3.97 1.18 -1.94
CA GLY A 103 3.87 -0.16 -2.50
C GLY A 103 3.85 -0.20 -4.01
N ASP A 104 3.32 -1.28 -4.56
CA ASP A 104 3.19 -1.45 -6.00
C ASP A 104 1.76 -1.20 -6.47
N TYR A 105 1.53 -0.02 -7.01
CA TYR A 105 0.25 0.37 -7.61
C TYR A 105 0.07 -0.16 -9.03
N ASN A 106 1.13 -0.70 -9.67
CA ASN A 106 1.12 -1.08 -11.08
C ASN A 106 0.53 -0.01 -12.00
N ALA A 107 0.83 1.25 -11.69
CA ALA A 107 0.27 2.45 -12.30
C ALA A 107 1.39 3.24 -13.00
N LYS A 108 1.52 3.10 -14.32
CA LYS A 108 2.56 3.77 -15.10
C LYS A 108 2.09 5.14 -15.57
N HIS A 109 2.92 6.17 -15.33
CA HIS A 109 2.68 7.53 -15.80
C HIS A 109 4.01 8.31 -15.92
N THR A 110 4.09 9.22 -16.89
CA THR A 110 5.29 10.04 -17.15
C THR A 110 5.63 10.99 -15.99
N GLN A 111 4.67 11.35 -15.16
CA GLN A 111 4.88 12.16 -13.95
C GLN A 111 5.77 11.49 -12.89
N TRP A 112 5.90 10.18 -12.92
CA TRP A 112 6.85 9.42 -12.09
C TRP A 112 7.79 8.56 -12.94
N ASP A 113 8.27 9.20 -14.04
CA ASP A 113 9.35 8.71 -14.92
C ASP A 113 9.07 7.37 -15.63
N SER A 114 7.83 6.95 -15.74
CA SER A 114 7.49 5.82 -16.59
C SER A 114 7.46 6.23 -18.06
N ARG A 115 7.92 5.35 -18.95
CA ARG A 115 7.84 5.58 -20.39
C ARG A 115 6.42 5.51 -20.94
N LEU A 116 5.47 5.01 -20.18
CA LEU A 116 4.09 4.75 -20.60
C LEU A 116 3.10 5.43 -19.65
N ASN A 117 1.97 5.83 -20.20
CA ASN A 117 0.80 6.29 -19.45
C ASN A 117 -0.31 5.25 -19.55
N THR A 118 -0.53 4.48 -18.49
CA THR A 118 -1.66 3.55 -18.40
C THR A 118 -2.92 4.25 -17.92
N VAL A 119 -4.09 3.64 -18.16
CA VAL A 119 -5.37 4.14 -17.61
C VAL A 119 -5.31 4.24 -16.09
N ARG A 120 -4.77 3.23 -15.44
CA ARG A 120 -4.56 3.21 -13.98
C ARG A 120 -3.65 4.35 -13.53
N GLY A 121 -2.53 4.58 -14.22
CA GLY A 121 -1.62 5.70 -13.94
C GLY A 121 -2.30 7.06 -14.03
N LYS A 122 -3.11 7.26 -15.07
CA LYS A 122 -3.92 8.49 -15.22
C LYS A 122 -4.96 8.65 -14.12
N ASN A 123 -5.63 7.56 -13.72
CA ASN A 123 -6.60 7.58 -12.61
C ASN A 123 -5.92 7.90 -11.28
N LEU A 124 -4.78 7.28 -11.00
CA LEU A 124 -4.00 7.55 -9.79
C LEU A 124 -3.54 9.01 -9.73
N LEU A 125 -3.01 9.55 -10.83
CA LEU A 125 -2.60 10.96 -10.88
C LEU A 125 -3.78 11.91 -10.64
N LYS A 126 -4.95 11.62 -11.20
CA LYS A 126 -6.16 12.43 -10.95
C LYS A 126 -6.57 12.40 -9.48
N SER A 127 -6.53 11.22 -8.83
CA SER A 127 -6.85 11.09 -7.41
C SER A 127 -5.84 11.84 -6.54
N ILE A 128 -4.55 11.73 -6.83
CA ILE A 128 -3.48 12.46 -6.14
C ILE A 128 -3.70 13.98 -6.22
N ASN A 129 -3.96 14.49 -7.43
CA ASN A 129 -4.12 15.94 -7.66
C ASN A 129 -5.37 16.49 -6.99
N ILE A 130 -6.52 15.79 -7.07
CA ILE A 130 -7.77 16.23 -6.45
C ILE A 130 -7.65 16.25 -4.92
N ASN A 131 -7.02 15.23 -4.34
CA ASN A 131 -6.81 15.13 -2.90
C ASN A 131 -5.60 15.95 -2.42
N ARG A 132 -4.91 16.67 -3.31
CA ARG A 132 -3.71 17.48 -3.02
C ARG A 132 -2.63 16.70 -2.29
N LEU A 133 -2.42 15.46 -2.68
CA LEU A 133 -1.42 14.58 -2.11
C LEU A 133 -0.05 14.82 -2.73
N ASN A 134 0.99 14.62 -1.94
CA ASN A 134 2.36 14.54 -2.44
C ASN A 134 2.72 13.10 -2.75
N TYR A 135 3.54 12.87 -3.76
CA TYR A 135 4.05 11.54 -4.08
C TYR A 135 5.56 11.57 -4.28
N LEU A 136 6.17 10.42 -3.98
CA LEU A 136 7.58 10.15 -4.23
C LEU A 136 7.66 8.94 -5.15
N SER A 137 8.39 9.06 -6.26
CA SER A 137 8.71 7.92 -7.14
C SER A 137 10.17 7.55 -6.95
N ILE A 138 10.44 6.29 -6.70
CA ILE A 138 11.80 5.75 -6.65
C ILE A 138 12.07 5.06 -7.98
N ASN A 139 12.90 5.69 -8.82
CA ASN A 139 13.40 5.05 -10.03
C ASN A 139 14.50 4.07 -9.69
N ILE A 140 14.16 2.79 -9.62
CA ILE A 140 15.17 1.73 -9.57
C ILE A 140 15.47 1.34 -11.01
N TYR A 141 16.59 1.84 -11.55
CA TYR A 141 17.14 1.35 -12.80
C TYR A 141 17.82 0.00 -12.55
N TRP A 142 17.17 -1.07 -12.99
CA TRP A 142 17.85 -2.37 -13.13
C TRP A 142 18.67 -2.31 -14.42
N HIS A 143 19.97 -2.31 -14.26
CA HIS A 143 20.91 -2.49 -15.37
C HIS A 143 21.15 -3.97 -15.64
#